data_8cc3e9f75dbf1baff2cf7f2b6e834745
#
_entry.id   8cc3e9f75dbf1baff2cf7f2b6e834745
#
_cell.length_a   1.000
_cell.length_b   1.000
_cell.length_c   1.000
_cell.angle_alpha   90.00
_cell.angle_beta   90.00
_cell.angle_gamma   90.00
#
_symmetry.space_group_name_H-M   'P 1'
#
loop_
_entity.id
_entity.type
_entity.pdbx_description
1 polymer ?
#
loop_
_entity_poly.entity_id
_entity_poly.type
_entity_poly.pdbx_seq_one_letter_code
_entity_poly.pdbx_strand_id
1 'polypeptide(L)'
;MSRTHLTVRTIATAAAGALAAAAVIGAAPAQAAAPSGTTSLAQVLAADGNKLDRNWDDFDIVEKAVYAVLEAKPDSDVAVLADGSTALTAFVPTDRAFRKLVTDVTGDRLATEKGVLRAVTGFADVDTLEAVLLYHVVPGATIRYAQARAADGASLDTAQGGTLKVNVVGDAVRLKDADKDDRNATVIRAAKNINKGNVQIAHGIDRVLRPIDL
;
A
#
# COMPACT_ATOMS: atom_id res chain seq x y z
N MET A 1 -28.86 -79.89 -31.24
CA MET A 1 -29.23 -79.51 -32.61
C MET A 1 -28.41 -78.28 -33.03
N SER A 2 -27.60 -78.54 -34.06
CA SER A 2 -26.73 -77.61 -34.73
C SER A 2 -27.41 -76.33 -35.23
N ARG A 3 -26.72 -75.24 -35.29
CA ARG A 3 -26.46 -74.56 -36.57
C ARG A 3 -25.42 -73.41 -36.43
N THR A 4 -24.37 -73.64 -37.13
CA THR A 4 -23.30 -72.78 -37.61
C THR A 4 -23.83 -71.73 -38.57
N HIS A 5 -23.29 -70.50 -38.54
CA HIS A 5 -23.13 -69.61 -39.71
C HIS A 5 -22.21 -68.44 -39.28
N LEU A 6 -21.15 -68.38 -39.80
CA LEU A 6 -20.51 -67.94 -41.08
C LEU A 6 -20.07 -66.48 -40.98
N THR A 7 -18.79 -66.35 -41.08
CA THR A 7 -17.93 -65.15 -41.11
C THR A 7 -18.17 -64.34 -42.38
N VAL A 8 -18.18 -63.03 -42.28
CA VAL A 8 -17.86 -62.15 -43.38
C VAL A 8 -16.81 -61.15 -42.89
N ARG A 9 -15.62 -61.27 -43.47
CA ARG A 9 -14.55 -60.26 -43.34
C ARG A 9 -14.78 -59.19 -44.41
N THR A 10 -14.88 -57.96 -43.95
CA THR A 10 -14.74 -56.79 -44.86
C THR A 10 -13.51 -55.99 -44.46
N ILE A 11 -12.57 -55.95 -45.34
CA ILE A 11 -11.34 -55.13 -45.25
C ILE A 11 -11.72 -53.75 -45.75
N ALA A 12 -11.61 -52.74 -44.90
CA ALA A 12 -11.67 -51.35 -45.33
C ALA A 12 -10.34 -50.67 -45.02
N THR A 13 -9.67 -50.30 -46.05
CA THR A 13 -8.45 -49.52 -46.05
C THR A 13 -8.75 -48.10 -45.59
N ALA A 14 -8.18 -47.67 -44.49
CA ALA A 14 -8.29 -46.29 -44.03
C ALA A 14 -7.00 -45.54 -44.33
N ALA A 15 -7.13 -44.47 -45.08
CA ALA A 15 -6.06 -43.53 -45.39
C ALA A 15 -5.67 -42.72 -44.17
N ALA A 16 -4.37 -42.67 -43.90
CA ALA A 16 -3.80 -41.87 -42.84
C ALA A 16 -3.80 -40.37 -43.23
N GLY A 17 -4.66 -39.61 -42.61
CA GLY A 17 -4.59 -38.14 -42.63
C GLY A 17 -3.88 -37.65 -41.36
N ALA A 18 -2.62 -37.22 -41.48
CA ALA A 18 -1.90 -36.61 -40.42
C ALA A 18 -2.39 -35.14 -40.24
N LEU A 19 -3.24 -34.89 -39.25
CA LEU A 19 -3.54 -33.54 -38.79
C LEU A 19 -2.42 -33.13 -37.82
N ALA A 20 -1.52 -32.26 -38.29
CA ALA A 20 -0.58 -31.54 -37.40
C ALA A 20 -1.35 -30.51 -36.58
N ALA A 21 -1.68 -30.85 -35.34
CA ALA A 21 -2.17 -29.88 -34.38
C ALA A 21 -0.99 -28.99 -33.96
N ALA A 22 -0.94 -27.77 -34.45
CA ALA A 22 -0.04 -26.73 -33.96
C ALA A 22 -0.51 -26.37 -32.53
N ALA A 23 0.20 -26.85 -31.50
CA ALA A 23 0.03 -26.42 -30.15
C ALA A 23 0.47 -24.94 -30.03
N VAL A 24 -0.46 -24.00 -29.99
CA VAL A 24 -0.19 -22.64 -29.61
C VAL A 24 0.11 -22.68 -28.11
N ILE A 25 1.39 -22.67 -27.76
CA ILE A 25 1.84 -22.46 -26.38
C ILE A 25 1.57 -20.99 -26.08
N GLY A 26 0.36 -20.69 -25.61
CA GLY A 26 0.03 -19.41 -25.04
C GLY A 26 0.91 -19.22 -23.81
N ALA A 27 1.89 -18.31 -23.90
CA ALA A 27 2.64 -17.87 -22.74
C ALA A 27 1.63 -17.29 -21.73
N ALA A 28 1.38 -18.00 -20.64
CA ALA A 28 0.63 -17.45 -19.53
C ALA A 28 1.33 -16.18 -19.05
N PRO A 29 0.59 -15.09 -18.77
CA PRO A 29 1.21 -13.89 -18.20
C PRO A 29 1.96 -14.28 -16.93
N ALA A 30 3.25 -13.96 -16.88
CA ALA A 30 4.07 -14.22 -15.72
C ALA A 30 3.43 -13.50 -14.52
N GLN A 31 2.78 -14.26 -13.65
CA GLN A 31 2.29 -13.75 -12.38
C GLN A 31 3.51 -13.31 -11.57
N ALA A 32 3.55 -12.00 -11.24
CA ALA A 32 4.59 -11.50 -10.35
C ALA A 32 4.52 -12.31 -9.05
N ALA A 33 5.64 -12.92 -8.65
CA ALA A 33 5.72 -13.66 -7.40
C ALA A 33 5.16 -12.82 -6.23
N ALA A 34 4.43 -13.48 -5.33
CA ALA A 34 3.96 -12.83 -4.12
C ALA A 34 5.18 -12.33 -3.30
N PRO A 35 5.08 -11.19 -2.61
CA PRO A 35 6.14 -10.73 -1.73
C PRO A 35 6.35 -11.75 -0.60
N SER A 36 7.60 -12.02 -0.26
CA SER A 36 7.95 -13.03 0.76
C SER A 36 9.01 -12.54 1.74
N GLY A 37 9.61 -11.36 1.51
CA GLY A 37 10.54 -10.76 2.44
C GLY A 37 9.82 -10.21 3.68
N THR A 38 10.53 -10.22 4.82
CA THR A 38 10.01 -9.85 6.13
C THR A 38 10.68 -8.61 6.73
N THR A 39 11.34 -7.79 5.90
CA THR A 39 11.83 -6.49 6.37
C THR A 39 10.64 -5.61 6.72
N SER A 40 10.62 -5.06 7.94
CA SER A 40 9.53 -4.20 8.39
C SER A 40 9.63 -2.79 7.80
N LEU A 41 8.49 -2.08 7.74
CA LEU A 41 8.49 -0.68 7.31
C LEU A 41 9.25 0.22 8.29
N ALA A 42 9.16 -0.04 9.59
CA ALA A 42 9.90 0.71 10.59
C ALA A 42 11.42 0.61 10.34
N GLN A 43 11.95 -0.57 9.99
CA GLN A 43 13.36 -0.73 9.65
C GLN A 43 13.78 0.04 8.40
N VAL A 44 12.94 0.06 7.37
CA VAL A 44 13.26 0.73 6.10
C VAL A 44 13.19 2.24 6.25
N LEU A 45 12.19 2.76 6.95
CA LEU A 45 12.06 4.20 7.17
C LEU A 45 13.20 4.74 8.04
N ALA A 46 13.63 4.00 9.07
CA ALA A 46 14.74 4.37 9.94
C ALA A 46 16.13 4.28 9.27
N ALA A 47 16.24 3.79 8.03
CA ALA A 47 17.52 3.53 7.37
C ALA A 47 18.32 4.79 7.00
N ASP A 48 17.67 5.96 6.89
CA ASP A 48 18.32 7.25 6.63
C ASP A 48 18.92 7.90 7.89
N GLY A 49 18.66 7.34 9.07
CA GLY A 49 19.23 7.76 10.36
C GLY A 49 18.29 8.63 11.20
N ASN A 50 17.03 8.80 10.77
CA ASN A 50 15.93 9.37 11.57
C ASN A 50 16.31 10.72 12.22
N LYS A 51 16.80 11.67 11.43
CA LYS A 51 17.25 12.99 11.86
C LYS A 51 16.35 14.06 11.30
N LEU A 52 15.71 14.83 12.18
CA LEU A 52 15.00 16.04 11.77
C LEU A 52 16.01 17.03 11.17
N ASP A 53 16.08 17.08 9.86
CA ASP A 53 17.01 17.91 9.11
C ASP A 53 16.30 18.97 8.24
N ARG A 54 16.66 19.13 6.99
CA ARG A 54 15.98 20.06 6.06
C ARG A 54 15.46 19.38 4.81
N ASN A 55 15.47 18.06 4.79
CA ASN A 55 14.97 17.25 3.69
C ASN A 55 13.46 17.00 3.83
N TRP A 56 12.65 17.88 3.36
CA TRP A 56 11.19 17.81 3.43
C TRP A 56 10.55 16.65 2.63
N ASP A 57 11.34 15.88 1.90
CA ASP A 57 10.85 14.80 1.03
C ASP A 57 11.10 13.40 1.62
N ASP A 58 11.56 13.31 2.86
CA ASP A 58 11.70 12.09 3.68
C ASP A 58 10.56 11.91 4.70
N PHE A 59 10.77 11.11 5.75
CA PHE A 59 9.72 10.60 6.62
C PHE A 59 10.03 10.72 8.12
N ASP A 60 10.96 11.58 8.51
CA ASP A 60 11.43 11.73 9.88
C ASP A 60 10.31 12.06 10.88
N ILE A 61 9.37 12.92 10.48
CA ILE A 61 8.26 13.34 11.35
C ILE A 61 7.31 12.17 11.64
N VAL A 62 6.96 11.36 10.62
CA VAL A 62 6.09 10.20 10.83
C VAL A 62 6.79 9.15 11.69
N GLU A 63 8.09 8.94 11.51
CA GLU A 63 8.85 8.03 12.37
C GLU A 63 8.83 8.47 13.83
N LYS A 64 9.10 9.77 14.08
CA LYS A 64 9.01 10.32 15.44
C LYS A 64 7.61 10.19 16.03
N ALA A 65 6.55 10.34 15.22
CA ALA A 65 5.18 10.13 15.67
C ALA A 65 4.92 8.65 16.03
N VAL A 66 5.40 7.70 15.23
CA VAL A 66 5.32 6.25 15.54
C VAL A 66 6.04 5.94 16.86
N TYR A 67 7.27 6.42 17.04
CA TYR A 67 8.00 6.20 18.29
C TYR A 67 7.30 6.83 19.49
N ALA A 68 6.76 8.05 19.37
CA ALA A 68 6.03 8.71 20.46
C ALA A 68 4.79 7.92 20.88
N VAL A 69 4.05 7.35 19.92
CA VAL A 69 2.90 6.50 20.23
C VAL A 69 3.34 5.21 20.90
N LEU A 70 4.35 4.52 20.40
CA LEU A 70 4.83 3.24 20.99
C LEU A 70 5.47 3.43 22.37
N GLU A 71 6.12 4.57 22.62
CA GLU A 71 6.65 4.91 23.95
C GLU A 71 5.52 5.12 24.97
N ALA A 72 4.47 5.82 24.58
CA ALA A 72 3.32 6.10 25.44
C ALA A 72 2.34 4.91 25.55
N LYS A 73 2.21 4.12 24.50
CA LYS A 73 1.29 2.98 24.34
C LYS A 73 2.03 1.78 23.73
N PRO A 74 2.79 1.01 24.53
CA PRO A 74 3.58 -0.13 24.01
C PRO A 74 2.75 -1.22 23.33
N ASP A 75 1.48 -1.37 23.72
CA ASP A 75 0.52 -2.35 23.16
C ASP A 75 -0.29 -1.80 21.99
N SER A 76 0.07 -0.62 21.45
CA SER A 76 -0.63 -0.01 20.30
C SER A 76 -0.50 -0.87 19.06
N ASP A 77 -1.61 -0.97 18.26
CA ASP A 77 -1.63 -1.62 16.95
C ASP A 77 -0.66 -0.98 15.93
N VAL A 78 -0.13 0.21 16.20
CA VAL A 78 0.93 0.84 15.39
C VAL A 78 2.20 -0.04 15.37
N ALA A 79 2.41 -0.91 16.39
CA ALA A 79 3.51 -1.86 16.45
C ALA A 79 3.56 -2.82 15.24
N VAL A 80 2.44 -3.02 14.51
CA VAL A 80 2.39 -3.81 13.28
C VAL A 80 3.39 -3.31 12.22
N LEU A 81 3.74 -2.03 12.23
CA LEU A 81 4.74 -1.45 11.31
C LEU A 81 6.16 -1.98 11.57
N ALA A 82 6.42 -2.53 12.75
CA ALA A 82 7.69 -3.17 13.13
C ALA A 82 7.67 -4.70 12.96
N ASP A 83 6.48 -5.32 12.76
CA ASP A 83 6.35 -6.75 12.49
C ASP A 83 6.40 -7.04 10.99
N GLY A 84 7.60 -7.25 10.46
CA GLY A 84 7.81 -7.49 9.03
C GLY A 84 7.13 -8.75 8.46
N SER A 85 6.51 -9.61 9.28
CA SER A 85 5.80 -10.81 8.85
C SER A 85 4.32 -10.56 8.53
N THR A 86 3.74 -9.47 9.03
CA THR A 86 2.35 -9.10 8.82
C THR A 86 2.17 -8.27 7.55
N ALA A 87 1.35 -8.77 6.61
CA ALA A 87 1.11 -8.09 5.34
C ALA A 87 0.31 -6.79 5.55
N LEU A 88 0.82 -5.70 5.01
CA LEU A 88 0.11 -4.41 5.00
C LEU A 88 0.60 -3.49 3.88
N THR A 89 -0.20 -2.48 3.61
CA THR A 89 0.17 -1.33 2.79
C THR A 89 0.05 -0.07 3.63
N ALA A 90 1.12 0.73 3.72
CA ALA A 90 1.09 2.02 4.38
C ALA A 90 1.17 3.17 3.36
N PHE A 91 0.37 4.21 3.57
CA PHE A 91 0.49 5.47 2.86
C PHE A 91 1.19 6.48 3.77
N VAL A 92 2.48 6.69 3.54
CA VAL A 92 3.35 7.40 4.49
C VAL A 92 3.49 8.86 4.07
N PRO A 93 3.00 9.83 4.87
CA PRO A 93 3.14 11.24 4.56
C PRO A 93 4.60 11.69 4.72
N THR A 94 5.10 12.46 3.74
CA THR A 94 6.40 13.11 3.84
C THR A 94 6.40 14.23 4.89
N ASP A 95 7.56 14.69 5.30
CA ASP A 95 7.70 15.83 6.21
C ASP A 95 7.06 17.09 5.63
N ARG A 96 7.12 17.26 4.30
CA ARG A 96 6.38 18.29 3.58
C ARG A 96 4.87 18.17 3.75
N ALA A 97 4.33 16.95 3.82
CA ALA A 97 2.89 16.72 4.05
C ALA A 97 2.48 17.17 5.45
N PHE A 98 3.28 16.87 6.47
CA PHE A 98 3.06 17.36 7.83
C PHE A 98 3.15 18.88 7.95
N ARG A 99 4.10 19.49 7.23
CA ARG A 99 4.20 20.96 7.19
C ARG A 99 2.95 21.60 6.57
N LYS A 100 2.36 20.98 5.53
CA LYS A 100 1.08 21.44 4.98
C LYS A 100 -0.04 21.29 6.01
N LEU A 101 -0.14 20.13 6.69
CA LEU A 101 -1.12 19.92 7.76
C LEU A 101 -1.05 21.02 8.82
N VAL A 102 0.15 21.31 9.32
CA VAL A 102 0.32 22.39 10.34
C VAL A 102 -0.13 23.73 9.77
N THR A 103 0.22 24.04 8.50
CA THR A 103 -0.20 25.30 7.88
C THR A 103 -1.72 25.36 7.72
N ASP A 104 -2.37 24.25 7.35
CA ASP A 104 -3.83 24.20 7.18
C ASP A 104 -4.56 24.38 8.52
N VAL A 105 -4.05 23.79 9.62
CA VAL A 105 -4.66 23.83 10.95
C VAL A 105 -4.37 25.14 11.70
N THR A 106 -3.15 25.66 11.61
CA THR A 106 -2.70 26.80 12.43
C THR A 106 -2.57 28.12 11.67
N GLY A 107 -2.52 28.06 10.33
CA GLY A 107 -2.16 29.20 9.49
C GLY A 107 -0.64 29.45 9.40
N ASP A 108 0.18 28.79 10.22
CA ASP A 108 1.60 29.03 10.33
C ASP A 108 2.42 28.15 9.39
N ARG A 109 3.30 28.76 8.60
CA ARG A 109 4.25 28.04 7.77
C ARG A 109 5.59 27.91 8.48
N LEU A 110 5.78 26.80 9.20
CA LEU A 110 7.00 26.54 9.93
C LEU A 110 8.20 26.21 9.00
N ALA A 111 9.37 26.67 9.41
CA ALA A 111 10.60 26.57 8.60
C ALA A 111 11.45 25.33 8.91
N THR A 112 11.15 24.59 9.99
CA THR A 112 11.93 23.44 10.45
C THR A 112 11.03 22.26 10.77
N GLU A 113 11.48 21.03 10.49
CA GLU A 113 10.78 19.78 10.85
C GLU A 113 10.55 19.66 12.34
N LYS A 114 11.54 20.04 13.16
CA LYS A 114 11.40 20.10 14.62
C LYS A 114 10.26 21.03 15.05
N GLY A 115 10.09 22.15 14.34
CA GLY A 115 8.96 23.07 14.58
C GLY A 115 7.64 22.42 14.22
N VAL A 116 7.56 21.74 13.05
CA VAL A 116 6.38 21.02 12.60
C VAL A 116 6.03 19.89 13.54
N LEU A 117 6.99 19.04 13.91
CA LEU A 117 6.75 17.96 14.88
C LEU A 117 6.20 18.49 16.21
N ARG A 118 6.78 19.58 16.75
CA ARG A 118 6.29 20.20 17.98
C ARG A 118 4.86 20.73 17.82
N ALA A 119 4.52 21.31 16.68
CA ALA A 119 3.16 21.78 16.42
C ALA A 119 2.19 20.61 16.38
N VAL A 120 2.52 19.53 15.64
CA VAL A 120 1.69 18.30 15.54
C VAL A 120 1.44 17.73 16.94
N THR A 121 2.48 17.53 17.75
CA THR A 121 2.34 17.03 19.15
C THR A 121 1.72 18.03 20.12
N GLY A 122 1.57 19.27 19.70
CA GLY A 122 0.91 20.33 20.48
C GLY A 122 -0.60 20.38 20.31
N PHE A 123 -1.14 20.00 19.14
CA PHE A 123 -2.58 19.98 18.90
C PHE A 123 -3.17 18.57 18.81
N ALA A 124 -2.36 17.53 18.65
CA ALA A 124 -2.79 16.13 18.66
C ALA A 124 -2.23 15.42 19.90
N ASP A 125 -3.11 14.87 20.72
CA ASP A 125 -2.72 13.96 21.79
C ASP A 125 -2.29 12.59 21.24
N VAL A 126 -1.82 11.71 22.11
CA VAL A 126 -1.31 10.39 21.72
C VAL A 126 -2.40 9.53 21.08
N ASP A 127 -3.64 9.60 21.57
CA ASP A 127 -4.76 8.82 21.01
C ASP A 127 -5.13 9.32 19.61
N THR A 128 -5.10 10.62 19.40
CA THR A 128 -5.29 11.22 18.06
C THR A 128 -4.17 10.84 17.10
N LEU A 129 -2.90 10.90 17.56
CA LEU A 129 -1.75 10.48 16.75
C LEU A 129 -1.85 9.00 16.35
N GLU A 130 -2.19 8.13 17.29
CA GLU A 130 -2.42 6.70 17.02
C GLU A 130 -3.50 6.49 15.98
N ALA A 131 -4.66 7.13 16.17
CA ALA A 131 -5.78 7.02 15.22
C ALA A 131 -5.40 7.49 13.81
N VAL A 132 -4.69 8.61 13.70
CA VAL A 132 -4.19 9.12 12.42
C VAL A 132 -3.17 8.16 11.81
N LEU A 133 -2.20 7.64 12.57
CA LEU A 133 -1.22 6.67 12.07
C LEU A 133 -1.90 5.40 11.56
N LEU A 134 -2.84 4.83 12.31
CA LEU A 134 -3.61 3.64 11.92
C LEU A 134 -4.52 3.91 10.70
N TYR A 135 -4.98 5.14 10.50
CA TYR A 135 -5.75 5.53 9.32
C TYR A 135 -4.91 5.52 8.03
N HIS A 136 -3.58 5.58 8.15
CA HIS A 136 -2.64 5.47 7.03
C HIS A 136 -2.25 4.02 6.69
N VAL A 137 -2.73 3.03 7.45
CA VAL A 137 -2.38 1.62 7.29
C VAL A 137 -3.56 0.82 6.78
N VAL A 138 -3.37 0.08 5.69
CA VAL A 138 -4.32 -0.89 5.14
C VAL A 138 -3.79 -2.29 5.47
N PRO A 139 -4.39 -2.99 6.45
CA PRO A 139 -3.93 -4.29 6.89
C PRO A 139 -4.28 -5.40 5.89
N GLY A 140 -3.56 -6.53 5.95
CA GLY A 140 -3.88 -7.76 5.25
C GLY A 140 -3.56 -7.78 3.75
N ALA A 141 -3.04 -6.69 3.17
CA ALA A 141 -2.76 -6.61 1.74
C ALA A 141 -1.46 -5.86 1.42
N THR A 142 -0.65 -6.43 0.53
CA THR A 142 0.55 -5.79 -0.04
C THR A 142 0.20 -5.21 -1.41
N ILE A 143 -0.34 -3.99 -1.44
CA ILE A 143 -0.83 -3.33 -2.65
C ILE A 143 0.30 -2.57 -3.33
N ARG A 144 0.82 -3.07 -4.43
CA ARG A 144 1.81 -2.35 -5.25
C ARG A 144 1.16 -1.18 -5.99
N TYR A 145 1.94 -0.17 -6.33
CA TYR A 145 1.45 1.02 -7.04
C TYR A 145 0.67 0.68 -8.33
N ALA A 146 1.12 -0.33 -9.09
CA ALA A 146 0.41 -0.77 -10.30
C ALA A 146 -0.99 -1.34 -9.98
N GLN A 147 -1.13 -2.05 -8.86
CA GLN A 147 -2.43 -2.57 -8.39
C GLN A 147 -3.33 -1.42 -7.93
N ALA A 148 -2.79 -0.46 -7.16
CA ALA A 148 -3.53 0.74 -6.77
C ALA A 148 -4.02 1.54 -7.99
N ARG A 149 -3.19 1.67 -9.04
CA ARG A 149 -3.59 2.31 -10.30
C ARG A 149 -4.70 1.56 -11.06
N ALA A 150 -4.77 0.25 -10.93
CA ALA A 150 -5.81 -0.56 -11.56
C ALA A 150 -7.11 -0.60 -10.73
N ALA A 151 -7.10 -0.06 -9.52
CA ALA A 151 -8.19 -0.14 -8.55
C ALA A 151 -8.95 1.18 -8.39
N ASP A 152 -9.16 1.94 -9.49
CA ASP A 152 -9.94 3.18 -9.46
C ASP A 152 -11.33 2.94 -8.88
N GLY A 153 -11.74 3.80 -7.95
CA GLY A 153 -13.02 3.71 -7.26
C GLY A 153 -13.07 2.68 -6.12
N ALA A 154 -12.01 1.87 -5.92
CA ALA A 154 -11.97 0.91 -4.82
C ALA A 154 -11.91 1.60 -3.44
N SER A 155 -12.53 0.97 -2.44
CA SER A 155 -12.42 1.34 -1.04
C SER A 155 -11.38 0.45 -0.35
N LEU A 156 -10.54 1.05 0.48
CA LEU A 156 -9.52 0.38 1.27
C LEU A 156 -9.87 0.59 2.75
N ASP A 157 -10.07 -0.49 3.48
CA ASP A 157 -10.33 -0.42 4.92
C ASP A 157 -9.01 -0.20 5.65
N THR A 158 -9.00 0.75 6.58
CA THR A 158 -7.80 1.11 7.36
C THR A 158 -7.76 0.38 8.69
N ALA A 159 -6.58 0.28 9.29
CA ALA A 159 -6.41 -0.29 10.64
C ALA A 159 -7.13 0.52 11.72
N GLN A 160 -7.41 1.78 11.47
CA GLN A 160 -8.22 2.63 12.37
C GLN A 160 -9.73 2.29 12.31
N GLY A 161 -10.19 1.57 11.28
CA GLY A 161 -11.59 1.21 11.06
C GLY A 161 -12.34 2.11 10.07
N GLY A 162 -11.73 3.20 9.62
CA GLY A 162 -12.25 4.02 8.53
C GLY A 162 -11.88 3.50 7.15
N THR A 163 -12.28 4.22 6.09
CA THR A 163 -12.01 3.84 4.70
C THR A 163 -11.32 4.94 3.91
N LEU A 164 -10.45 4.54 3.00
CA LEU A 164 -9.87 5.40 1.96
C LEU A 164 -10.43 5.00 0.61
N LYS A 165 -10.80 5.98 -0.22
CA LYS A 165 -11.23 5.69 -1.60
C LYS A 165 -10.12 6.00 -2.58
N VAL A 166 -9.75 5.00 -3.39
CA VAL A 166 -8.78 5.17 -4.47
C VAL A 166 -9.43 5.96 -5.61
N ASN A 167 -8.75 7.01 -6.06
CA ASN A 167 -9.15 7.81 -7.21
C ASN A 167 -7.95 7.97 -8.16
N VAL A 168 -8.08 7.46 -9.37
CA VAL A 168 -7.01 7.49 -10.38
C VAL A 168 -7.27 8.59 -11.39
N VAL A 169 -6.37 9.56 -11.45
CA VAL A 169 -6.46 10.68 -12.40
C VAL A 169 -5.23 10.66 -13.31
N GLY A 170 -5.43 10.24 -14.55
CA GLY A 170 -4.32 9.95 -15.47
C GLY A 170 -3.43 8.84 -14.89
N ASP A 171 -2.18 9.16 -14.61
CA ASP A 171 -1.23 8.23 -13.99
C ASP A 171 -1.11 8.37 -12.47
N ALA A 172 -1.80 9.32 -11.86
CA ALA A 172 -1.70 9.59 -10.43
C ALA A 172 -2.74 8.81 -9.63
N VAL A 173 -2.31 8.17 -8.55
CA VAL A 173 -3.19 7.58 -7.53
C VAL A 173 -3.42 8.64 -6.45
N ARG A 174 -4.66 8.97 -6.23
CA ARG A 174 -5.12 9.85 -5.15
C ARG A 174 -5.91 9.05 -4.14
N LEU A 175 -5.86 9.45 -2.90
CA LEU A 175 -6.60 8.84 -1.81
C LEU A 175 -7.58 9.87 -1.27
N LYS A 176 -8.86 9.56 -1.40
CA LYS A 176 -9.91 10.36 -0.78
C LYS A 176 -10.15 9.81 0.61
N ASP A 177 -9.96 10.65 1.61
CA ASP A 177 -10.17 10.38 3.02
C ASP A 177 -11.50 10.95 3.54
N ALA A 178 -11.66 11.07 4.86
CA ALA A 178 -12.88 11.56 5.48
C ALA A 178 -12.98 13.10 5.47
N ASP A 179 -11.87 13.81 5.30
CA ASP A 179 -11.84 15.26 5.18
C ASP A 179 -12.36 15.68 3.79
N LYS A 180 -13.42 16.50 3.77
CA LYS A 180 -14.09 16.92 2.52
C LYS A 180 -13.55 18.22 1.99
N ASP A 181 -12.98 19.03 2.85
CA ASP A 181 -12.56 20.40 2.57
C ASP A 181 -11.10 20.49 2.16
N ASP A 182 -10.28 19.47 2.51
CA ASP A 182 -8.88 19.40 2.08
C ASP A 182 -8.73 18.69 0.72
N ARG A 183 -7.59 18.93 0.09
CA ARG A 183 -7.20 18.26 -1.15
C ARG A 183 -6.78 16.83 -0.87
N ASN A 184 -7.37 15.89 -1.60
CA ASN A 184 -7.00 14.48 -1.51
C ASN A 184 -5.49 14.25 -1.64
N ALA A 185 -4.93 13.40 -0.80
CA ALA A 185 -3.53 13.00 -0.85
C ALA A 185 -3.19 12.31 -2.17
N THR A 186 -2.03 12.60 -2.71
CA THR A 186 -1.52 11.98 -3.95
C THR A 186 -0.28 11.17 -3.65
N VAL A 187 -0.20 9.95 -4.19
CA VAL A 187 0.99 9.11 -4.10
C VAL A 187 2.13 9.74 -4.90
N ILE A 188 3.26 9.96 -4.23
CA ILE A 188 4.47 10.54 -4.80
C ILE A 188 5.17 9.49 -5.66
N ARG A 189 5.33 9.76 -6.96
CA ARG A 189 5.91 8.78 -7.90
C ARG A 189 7.34 8.33 -7.53
N ALA A 190 8.14 9.21 -6.98
CA ALA A 190 9.51 8.90 -6.54
C ALA A 190 9.53 8.01 -5.29
N ALA A 191 8.49 8.11 -4.45
CA ALA A 191 8.38 7.40 -3.18
C ALA A 191 7.32 6.26 -3.20
N LYS A 192 7.08 5.66 -4.37
CA LYS A 192 6.18 4.51 -4.51
C LYS A 192 6.91 3.19 -4.30
N ASN A 193 6.20 2.18 -3.80
CA ASN A 193 6.72 0.82 -3.59
C ASN A 193 7.97 0.79 -2.69
N ILE A 194 8.01 1.60 -1.66
CA ILE A 194 9.02 1.51 -0.59
C ILE A 194 8.92 0.12 0.04
N ASN A 195 10.04 -0.51 0.31
CA ASN A 195 10.12 -1.90 0.83
C ASN A 195 9.62 -2.98 -0.16
N LYS A 196 9.75 -2.72 -1.46
CA LYS A 196 9.32 -3.67 -2.52
C LYS A 196 10.02 -5.03 -2.35
N GLY A 197 9.24 -6.11 -2.43
CA GLY A 197 9.73 -7.50 -2.26
C GLY A 197 9.37 -8.07 -0.90
N ASN A 198 9.02 -7.24 0.06
CA ASN A 198 8.56 -7.64 1.38
C ASN A 198 7.03 -7.64 1.47
N VAL A 199 6.48 -8.29 2.48
CA VAL A 199 5.02 -8.36 2.71
C VAL A 199 4.46 -7.02 3.19
N GLN A 200 5.27 -6.18 3.80
CA GLN A 200 4.95 -4.77 4.06
C GLN A 200 5.43 -3.89 2.92
N ILE A 201 4.56 -3.03 2.42
CA ILE A 201 4.90 -2.04 1.38
C ILE A 201 4.40 -0.67 1.76
N ALA A 202 5.12 0.38 1.36
CA ALA A 202 4.65 1.74 1.56
C ALA A 202 4.66 2.57 0.28
N HIS A 203 3.84 3.62 0.31
CA HIS A 203 3.78 4.66 -0.70
C HIS A 203 3.83 6.02 -0.03
N GLY A 204 4.85 6.81 -0.34
CA GLY A 204 4.92 8.19 0.10
C GLY A 204 3.78 9.02 -0.47
N ILE A 205 3.16 9.86 0.35
CA ILE A 205 2.05 10.74 -0.02
C ILE A 205 2.36 12.20 0.32
N ASP A 206 1.72 13.10 -0.44
CA ASP A 206 2.00 14.54 -0.38
C ASP A 206 1.13 15.31 0.63
N ARG A 207 0.20 14.62 1.34
CA ARG A 207 -0.65 15.13 2.40
C ARG A 207 -0.89 14.07 3.47
N VAL A 208 -1.13 14.48 4.70
CA VAL A 208 -1.56 13.61 5.79
C VAL A 208 -3.03 13.26 5.57
N LEU A 209 -3.38 11.98 5.64
CA LEU A 209 -4.77 11.52 5.58
C LEU A 209 -5.49 11.82 6.91
N ARG A 210 -6.71 12.31 6.82
CA ARG A 210 -7.50 12.74 7.97
C ARG A 210 -8.70 11.83 8.17
N PRO A 211 -8.82 11.16 9.34
CA PRO A 211 -9.96 10.30 9.63
C PRO A 211 -11.26 11.07 9.93
N ILE A 212 -11.18 12.35 10.10
CA ILE A 212 -12.28 13.27 10.37
C ILE A 212 -12.13 14.55 9.55
N ASP A 213 -13.24 15.27 9.37
CA ASP A 213 -13.29 16.61 8.79
C ASP A 213 -12.75 17.62 9.84
N LEU A 214 -11.77 18.48 9.45
CA LEU A 214 -11.07 19.41 10.34
C LEU A 214 -11.34 20.85 9.97
#